data_5edee82fe24c8fb0c4f313414e8a1784
#
_entry.id   5edee82fe24c8fb0c4f313414e8a1784
#
_cell.length_a   1.000
_cell.length_b   1.000
_cell.length_c   1.000
_cell.angle_alpha   90.00
_cell.angle_beta   90.00
_cell.angle_gamma   90.00
#
_symmetry.space_group_name_H-M   'P 1'
#
loop_
_entity.id
_entity.type
_entity.pdbx_description
1 polymer ?
#
loop_
_entity_poly.entity_id
_entity_poly.type
_entity_poly.pdbx_seq_one_letter_code
_entity_poly.pdbx_strand_id
1 'polypeptide(L)'
;MNNVMETGILDVAALGSRLRGNDDRAPLLEVSGLTKRFGGLVAVKDIGFAIRPGEILGLIGPNGSGKSTVMKLVMGIERIDAGSVKLNGTEVAGWPTHRIARHGVGIVFQHSRPLHRQTVLENIKLALLPDSLLRLVAEPHVDQRAREIAERVGLGEVVHRRPSTLPFADLRRLEMAKALARDPQVVLVDEPFAGLTQAEVATFSELIDGFRRDGRAVLLVDHNVKSVAALVDRVFAMYLGARIAEGTADEVMRNETVRRVYLGGKIEAHPRKELDVAGREALLEVRGINVFYGKAQALQDVSIRVNAGEFVSVVGLNGAGKTTLFNAISALVPYGGDIHWAGDSLRGRTPARIAREGIVQCPETRELFGDLSVRENLDLGGQHLTRADRDAQLAWLLDLFPILRERQRQAAATLSGGEQQMLAIARALMMRPKLLILDEPTLGLAPVILEQLSKALARLRETTPITVLLGEQNVTFALPHADRVYVLEHARIVWEGDPGRFAEEMGTGYL
;
A
#
# COMPACT_ATOMS: atom_id res chain seq x y z
N MET A 1 11.05 2.75 37.33
CA MET A 1 10.28 1.51 37.39
C MET A 1 10.53 0.74 36.12
N ASN A 2 11.63 -0.01 36.12
CA ASN A 2 12.00 -0.96 35.08
C ASN A 2 11.37 -2.29 35.44
N ASN A 3 10.63 -2.87 34.54
CA ASN A 3 10.47 -4.31 34.33
C ASN A 3 9.19 -4.56 33.53
N VAL A 4 9.33 -4.76 32.25
CA VAL A 4 8.55 -5.71 31.42
C VAL A 4 9.20 -5.68 30.02
N MET A 5 10.31 -6.37 29.83
CA MET A 5 10.83 -6.83 28.54
C MET A 5 11.88 -7.94 28.79
N GLU A 6 11.43 -9.03 29.38
CA GLU A 6 12.05 -10.34 29.17
C GLU A 6 11.06 -11.18 28.39
N THR A 7 11.09 -11.05 27.08
CA THR A 7 10.41 -11.98 26.17
C THR A 7 11.31 -13.19 25.98
N GLY A 8 10.81 -14.32 26.47
CA GLY A 8 11.42 -15.61 26.28
C GLY A 8 11.77 -15.89 24.82
N ILE A 9 13.01 -16.21 24.59
CA ILE A 9 13.52 -16.85 23.38
C ILE A 9 12.80 -18.19 23.28
N LEU A 10 11.77 -18.27 22.45
CA LEU A 10 11.12 -19.54 22.12
C LEU A 10 12.08 -20.32 21.22
N ASP A 11 12.56 -21.46 21.78
CA ASP A 11 13.43 -22.42 21.14
C ASP A 11 12.82 -22.88 19.80
N VAL A 12 13.53 -22.64 18.68
CA VAL A 12 13.13 -23.04 17.33
C VAL A 12 12.91 -24.55 17.22
N ALA A 13 13.58 -25.36 18.08
CA ALA A 13 13.38 -26.78 18.17
C ALA A 13 12.06 -27.19 18.84
N ALA A 14 11.48 -26.34 19.70
CA ALA A 14 10.21 -26.61 20.37
C ALA A 14 8.97 -26.27 19.48
N LEU A 15 9.12 -25.47 18.43
CA LEU A 15 8.04 -25.12 17.48
C LEU A 15 7.72 -26.28 16.52
N GLY A 16 8.65 -27.17 16.27
CA GLY A 16 8.44 -28.36 15.40
C GLY A 16 7.45 -29.39 15.93
N SER A 17 7.07 -29.36 17.22
CA SER A 17 6.28 -30.43 17.87
C SER A 17 4.76 -30.17 17.97
N ARG A 18 4.25 -28.99 17.54
CA ARG A 18 2.82 -28.63 17.64
C ARG A 18 2.03 -28.65 16.33
N LEU A 19 2.67 -29.01 15.22
CA LEU A 19 1.98 -29.14 13.93
C LEU A 19 1.31 -30.52 13.86
N ARG A 20 0.01 -30.52 13.58
CA ARG A 20 -0.78 -31.74 13.41
C ARG A 20 -0.30 -32.47 12.16
N GLY A 21 0.13 -33.69 12.33
CA GLY A 21 0.58 -34.59 11.29
C GLY A 21 2.10 -34.66 11.24
N ASN A 22 2.60 -35.83 11.59
CA ASN A 22 4.01 -36.24 11.53
C ASN A 22 4.48 -36.24 10.08
N ASP A 23 4.77 -35.06 9.51
CA ASP A 23 5.35 -34.93 8.18
C ASP A 23 6.86 -34.74 8.34
N ASP A 24 7.60 -35.85 8.35
CA ASP A 24 9.06 -35.94 8.50
C ASP A 24 9.83 -35.40 7.28
N ARG A 25 9.13 -34.78 6.30
CA ARG A 25 9.78 -34.23 5.09
C ARG A 25 10.64 -33.02 5.45
N ALA A 26 11.91 -33.06 5.02
CA ALA A 26 12.83 -31.94 5.16
C ALA A 26 12.27 -30.67 4.46
N PRO A 27 12.47 -29.47 5.02
CA PRO A 27 12.00 -28.26 4.40
C PRO A 27 12.73 -27.96 3.08
N LEU A 28 12.00 -27.48 2.07
CA LEU A 28 12.57 -26.99 0.81
C LEU A 28 13.20 -25.62 0.96
N LEU A 29 12.61 -24.76 1.81
CA LEU A 29 13.14 -23.44 2.17
C LEU A 29 13.23 -23.35 3.69
N GLU A 30 14.43 -23.01 4.21
CA GLU A 30 14.66 -22.72 5.62
C GLU A 30 15.34 -21.36 5.75
N VAL A 31 14.76 -20.48 6.55
CA VAL A 31 15.27 -19.14 6.86
C VAL A 31 15.49 -19.06 8.37
N SER A 32 16.67 -18.62 8.81
CA SER A 32 17.03 -18.54 10.22
C SER A 32 17.75 -17.24 10.54
N GLY A 33 17.26 -16.49 11.53
CA GLY A 33 17.91 -15.28 12.03
C GLY A 33 18.08 -14.16 11.02
N LEU A 34 17.25 -14.14 9.95
CA LEU A 34 17.40 -13.22 8.84
C LEU A 34 17.27 -11.78 9.30
N THR A 35 18.31 -10.99 9.05
CA THR A 35 18.37 -9.58 9.46
C THR A 35 18.87 -8.71 8.32
N LYS A 36 18.24 -7.52 8.15
CA LYS A 36 18.61 -6.52 7.17
C LYS A 36 18.44 -5.10 7.71
N ARG A 37 19.46 -4.28 7.47
CA ARG A 37 19.47 -2.85 7.79
C ARG A 37 19.68 -2.02 6.53
N PHE A 38 19.01 -0.90 6.45
CA PHE A 38 19.24 0.15 5.46
C PHE A 38 19.57 1.43 6.20
N GLY A 39 20.86 1.79 6.26
CA GLY A 39 21.31 2.90 7.09
C GLY A 39 20.94 2.68 8.58
N GLY A 40 20.18 3.60 9.15
CA GLY A 40 19.69 3.50 10.54
C GLY A 40 18.42 2.65 10.72
N LEU A 41 17.75 2.22 9.62
CA LEU A 41 16.50 1.49 9.66
C LEU A 41 16.75 -0.02 9.67
N VAL A 42 16.19 -0.74 10.64
CA VAL A 42 16.15 -2.21 10.66
C VAL A 42 14.89 -2.65 9.91
N ALA A 43 15.04 -3.06 8.64
CA ALA A 43 13.92 -3.46 7.79
C ALA A 43 13.45 -4.89 8.04
N VAL A 44 14.37 -5.78 8.48
CA VAL A 44 14.09 -7.16 8.85
C VAL A 44 14.96 -7.49 10.08
N LYS A 45 14.35 -8.06 11.13
CA LYS A 45 14.98 -8.32 12.40
C LYS A 45 14.72 -9.75 12.84
N ASP A 46 15.75 -10.59 12.82
CA ASP A 46 15.75 -11.95 13.36
C ASP A 46 14.55 -12.80 12.88
N ILE A 47 14.32 -12.83 11.57
CA ILE A 47 13.22 -13.59 10.97
C ILE A 47 13.67 -15.03 10.70
N GLY A 48 12.84 -15.99 11.17
CA GLY A 48 13.03 -17.40 10.90
C GLY A 48 11.71 -18.10 10.60
N PHE A 49 11.70 -18.92 9.54
CA PHE A 49 10.61 -19.81 9.15
C PHE A 49 11.13 -20.92 8.24
N ALA A 50 10.34 -21.98 8.10
CA ALA A 50 10.62 -23.05 7.15
C ALA A 50 9.36 -23.39 6.35
N ILE A 51 9.52 -23.82 5.09
CA ILE A 51 8.42 -24.23 4.19
C ILE A 51 8.74 -25.62 3.65
N ARG A 52 7.80 -26.53 3.82
CA ARG A 52 7.92 -27.94 3.40
C ARG A 52 7.39 -28.16 1.98
N PRO A 53 7.70 -29.28 1.34
CA PRO A 53 7.09 -29.69 0.08
C PRO A 53 5.56 -29.73 0.21
N GLY A 54 4.84 -29.06 -0.72
CA GLY A 54 3.38 -29.01 -0.73
C GLY A 54 2.78 -28.10 0.36
N GLU A 55 3.56 -27.20 0.94
CA GLU A 55 3.08 -26.19 1.92
C GLU A 55 2.99 -24.81 1.30
N ILE A 56 1.91 -24.08 1.61
CA ILE A 56 1.77 -22.64 1.34
C ILE A 56 1.88 -21.90 2.66
N LEU A 57 2.99 -21.17 2.83
CA LEU A 57 3.18 -20.25 3.95
C LEU A 57 2.75 -18.84 3.55
N GLY A 58 1.76 -18.28 4.23
CA GLY A 58 1.34 -16.90 4.07
C GLY A 58 2.23 -15.96 4.90
N LEU A 59 2.95 -15.06 4.27
CA LEU A 59 3.68 -13.98 4.92
C LEU A 59 2.83 -12.71 4.87
N ILE A 60 2.25 -12.34 6.00
CA ILE A 60 1.34 -11.21 6.10
C ILE A 60 1.93 -10.06 6.93
N GLY A 61 1.43 -8.86 6.72
CA GLY A 61 1.85 -7.65 7.46
C GLY A 61 1.38 -6.39 6.74
N PRO A 62 1.25 -5.27 7.44
CA PRO A 62 0.96 -3.99 6.78
C PRO A 62 2.10 -3.55 5.87
N ASN A 63 1.84 -2.52 5.07
CA ASN A 63 2.88 -1.93 4.22
C ASN A 63 4.05 -1.43 5.08
N GLY A 64 5.28 -1.65 4.61
CA GLY A 64 6.49 -1.30 5.37
C GLY A 64 6.88 -2.29 6.48
N SER A 65 6.16 -3.40 6.67
CA SER A 65 6.53 -4.41 7.70
C SER A 65 7.77 -5.25 7.35
N GLY A 66 8.32 -5.14 6.14
CA GLY A 66 9.51 -5.86 5.71
C GLY A 66 9.27 -7.10 4.83
N LYS A 67 8.03 -7.43 4.46
CA LYS A 67 7.67 -8.62 3.66
C LYS A 67 8.44 -8.72 2.33
N SER A 68 8.35 -7.70 1.50
CA SER A 68 9.05 -7.66 0.21
C SER A 68 10.58 -7.65 0.39
N THR A 69 11.08 -7.14 1.52
CA THR A 69 12.50 -7.22 1.87
C THR A 69 12.90 -8.67 2.14
N VAL A 70 12.10 -9.43 2.91
CA VAL A 70 12.34 -10.87 3.15
C VAL A 70 12.43 -11.61 1.82
N MET A 71 11.50 -11.39 0.89
CA MET A 71 11.54 -12.02 -0.44
C MET A 71 12.82 -11.66 -1.21
N LYS A 72 13.21 -10.38 -1.21
CA LYS A 72 14.44 -9.91 -1.87
C LYS A 72 15.69 -10.54 -1.27
N LEU A 73 15.73 -10.74 0.04
CA LEU A 73 16.82 -11.41 0.74
C LEU A 73 16.90 -12.89 0.38
N VAL A 74 15.77 -13.61 0.38
CA VAL A 74 15.69 -15.02 -0.04
C VAL A 74 16.15 -15.20 -1.49
N MET A 75 15.81 -14.28 -2.38
CA MET A 75 16.24 -14.30 -3.79
C MET A 75 17.68 -13.79 -4.03
N GLY A 76 18.38 -13.30 -3.00
CA GLY A 76 19.71 -12.69 -3.17
C GLY A 76 19.72 -11.41 -4.02
N ILE A 77 18.57 -10.72 -4.13
CA ILE A 77 18.46 -9.39 -4.73
C ILE A 77 19.07 -8.35 -3.79
N GLU A 78 18.84 -8.55 -2.49
CA GLU A 78 19.47 -7.77 -1.42
C GLU A 78 20.43 -8.66 -0.63
N ARG A 79 21.53 -8.09 -0.15
CA ARG A 79 22.48 -8.80 0.71
C ARG A 79 21.92 -8.92 2.11
N ILE A 80 22.08 -10.11 2.68
CA ILE A 80 21.77 -10.42 4.08
C ILE A 80 22.87 -9.81 4.95
N ASP A 81 22.50 -9.14 6.06
CA ASP A 81 23.46 -8.62 7.04
C ASP A 81 23.76 -9.66 8.12
N ALA A 82 22.76 -10.49 8.50
CA ALA A 82 22.94 -11.65 9.38
C ALA A 82 21.83 -12.69 9.09
N GLY A 83 22.09 -13.94 9.47
CA GLY A 83 21.18 -15.08 9.29
C GLY A 83 21.61 -16.01 8.18
N SER A 84 20.75 -16.99 7.88
CA SER A 84 20.97 -18.09 6.95
C SER A 84 19.73 -18.31 6.11
N VAL A 85 19.93 -18.67 4.83
CA VAL A 85 18.88 -19.14 3.92
C VAL A 85 19.34 -20.43 3.28
N LYS A 86 18.60 -21.52 3.52
CA LYS A 86 18.89 -22.83 2.94
C LYS A 86 17.79 -23.25 1.98
N LEU A 87 18.19 -23.77 0.84
CA LEU A 87 17.34 -24.41 -0.15
C LEU A 87 17.72 -25.89 -0.25
N ASN A 88 16.80 -26.79 0.03
CA ASN A 88 17.08 -28.23 0.10
C ASN A 88 18.30 -28.54 0.97
N GLY A 89 18.43 -27.89 2.15
CA GLY A 89 19.56 -28.04 3.03
C GLY A 89 20.85 -27.33 2.59
N THR A 90 20.91 -26.78 1.38
CA THR A 90 22.09 -26.06 0.86
C THR A 90 22.02 -24.58 1.26
N GLU A 91 23.09 -24.07 1.92
CA GLU A 91 23.20 -22.65 2.25
C GLU A 91 23.37 -21.80 0.96
N VAL A 92 22.47 -20.85 0.76
CA VAL A 92 22.45 -19.98 -0.42
C VAL A 92 22.61 -18.49 -0.09
N ALA A 93 22.77 -18.15 1.20
CA ALA A 93 23.01 -16.78 1.61
C ALA A 93 24.24 -16.20 0.89
N GLY A 94 24.09 -15.01 0.34
CA GLY A 94 25.16 -14.35 -0.42
C GLY A 94 25.34 -14.84 -1.87
N TRP A 95 24.55 -15.82 -2.32
CA TRP A 95 24.56 -16.20 -3.73
C TRP A 95 23.91 -15.12 -4.59
N PRO A 96 24.38 -14.94 -5.84
CA PRO A 96 23.71 -14.04 -6.79
C PRO A 96 22.34 -14.63 -7.21
N THR A 97 21.37 -13.75 -7.45
CA THR A 97 19.97 -14.08 -7.80
C THR A 97 19.85 -15.17 -8.88
N HIS A 98 20.64 -15.08 -9.95
CA HIS A 98 20.59 -16.05 -11.04
C HIS A 98 20.96 -17.47 -10.60
N ARG A 99 21.90 -17.60 -9.63
CA ARG A 99 22.30 -18.89 -9.09
C ARG A 99 21.22 -19.46 -8.17
N ILE A 100 20.55 -18.63 -7.37
CA ILE A 100 19.42 -19.03 -6.52
C ILE A 100 18.25 -19.51 -7.41
N ALA A 101 17.91 -18.73 -8.46
CA ALA A 101 16.87 -19.12 -9.40
C ALA A 101 17.16 -20.47 -10.09
N ARG A 102 18.44 -20.75 -10.44
CA ARG A 102 18.86 -22.06 -10.97
C ARG A 102 18.77 -23.20 -9.95
N HIS A 103 18.89 -22.85 -8.68
CA HIS A 103 18.79 -23.84 -7.59
C HIS A 103 17.35 -24.18 -7.22
N GLY A 104 16.38 -23.69 -7.99
CA GLY A 104 14.98 -24.08 -7.89
C GLY A 104 14.06 -23.09 -7.19
N VAL A 105 14.37 -21.79 -7.25
CA VAL A 105 13.46 -20.74 -6.74
C VAL A 105 12.87 -19.94 -7.90
N GLY A 106 11.55 -19.86 -7.96
CA GLY A 106 10.79 -18.97 -8.85
C GLY A 106 10.22 -17.79 -8.08
N ILE A 107 10.11 -16.62 -8.71
CA ILE A 107 9.48 -15.45 -8.11
C ILE A 107 8.45 -14.82 -9.05
N VAL A 108 7.28 -14.51 -8.50
CA VAL A 108 6.22 -13.72 -9.13
C VAL A 108 6.21 -12.36 -8.46
N PHE A 109 6.59 -11.30 -9.19
CA PHE A 109 6.67 -9.95 -8.66
C PHE A 109 5.30 -9.27 -8.63
N GLN A 110 5.12 -8.36 -7.68
CA GLN A 110 3.94 -7.48 -7.56
C GLN A 110 3.66 -6.69 -8.85
N HIS A 111 4.70 -6.17 -9.50
CA HIS A 111 4.56 -5.44 -10.76
C HIS A 111 5.08 -6.31 -11.89
N SER A 112 4.21 -6.60 -12.86
CA SER A 112 4.57 -7.34 -14.05
C SER A 112 5.65 -6.61 -14.87
N ARG A 113 6.69 -7.34 -15.27
CA ARG A 113 7.82 -6.83 -16.06
C ARG A 113 8.01 -7.66 -17.34
N PRO A 114 7.00 -7.68 -18.22
CA PRO A 114 7.11 -8.40 -19.47
C PRO A 114 8.00 -7.66 -20.46
N LEU A 115 8.57 -8.39 -21.39
CA LEU A 115 9.23 -7.82 -22.56
C LEU A 115 8.15 -7.38 -23.56
N HIS A 116 7.76 -6.11 -23.53
CA HIS A 116 6.61 -5.56 -24.25
C HIS A 116 6.68 -5.71 -25.77
N ARG A 117 7.88 -5.82 -26.34
CA ARG A 117 8.08 -6.02 -27.80
C ARG A 117 7.93 -7.46 -28.24
N GLN A 118 7.97 -8.41 -27.30
CA GLN A 118 7.85 -9.82 -27.54
C GLN A 118 6.43 -10.31 -27.30
N THR A 119 6.03 -11.41 -27.94
CA THR A 119 4.74 -12.06 -27.66
C THR A 119 4.74 -12.77 -26.30
N VAL A 120 3.58 -13.21 -25.81
CA VAL A 120 3.44 -14.04 -24.61
C VAL A 120 4.33 -15.28 -24.72
N LEU A 121 4.27 -16.00 -25.85
CA LEU A 121 5.07 -17.19 -26.09
C LEU A 121 6.58 -16.90 -26.02
N GLU A 122 7.04 -15.83 -26.66
CA GLU A 122 8.44 -15.44 -26.64
C GLU A 122 8.92 -15.05 -25.24
N ASN A 123 8.09 -14.39 -24.43
CA ASN A 123 8.39 -14.09 -23.03
C ASN A 123 8.61 -15.38 -22.21
N ILE A 124 7.75 -16.40 -22.40
CA ILE A 124 7.89 -17.70 -21.72
C ILE A 124 9.13 -18.44 -22.23
N LYS A 125 9.36 -18.47 -23.56
CA LYS A 125 10.54 -19.08 -24.16
C LYS A 125 11.84 -18.50 -23.62
N LEU A 126 11.92 -17.18 -23.48
CA LEU A 126 13.10 -16.53 -22.91
C LEU A 126 13.38 -16.96 -21.46
N ALA A 127 12.32 -17.21 -20.67
CA ALA A 127 12.48 -17.74 -19.31
C ALA A 127 12.93 -19.22 -19.28
N LEU A 128 12.67 -19.97 -20.34
CA LEU A 128 13.12 -21.37 -20.55
C LEU A 128 14.55 -21.49 -21.05
N LEU A 129 15.11 -20.43 -21.64
CA LEU A 129 16.43 -20.50 -22.26
C LEU A 129 17.51 -20.96 -21.28
N PRO A 130 18.37 -21.91 -21.70
CA PRO A 130 19.51 -22.33 -20.91
C PRO A 130 20.58 -21.23 -20.88
N ASP A 131 21.41 -21.26 -19.84
CA ASP A 131 22.46 -20.26 -19.61
C ASP A 131 23.70 -20.43 -20.50
N SER A 132 23.74 -21.49 -21.30
CA SER A 132 24.85 -21.82 -22.20
C SER A 132 24.38 -21.87 -23.64
N LEU A 133 25.07 -21.14 -24.51
CA LEU A 133 24.83 -21.19 -25.96
C LEU A 133 24.95 -22.58 -26.54
N LEU A 134 25.79 -23.46 -25.96
CA LEU A 134 25.95 -24.85 -26.36
C LEU A 134 24.69 -25.68 -26.08
N ARG A 135 23.93 -25.36 -25.02
CA ARG A 135 22.65 -26.03 -24.70
C ARG A 135 21.49 -25.49 -25.52
N LEU A 136 21.59 -24.28 -26.07
CA LEU A 136 20.55 -23.67 -26.90
C LEU A 136 20.28 -24.49 -28.16
N VAL A 137 21.33 -25.13 -28.71
CA VAL A 137 21.23 -26.01 -29.90
C VAL A 137 20.63 -27.38 -29.55
N ALA A 138 20.64 -27.78 -28.28
CA ALA A 138 20.26 -29.11 -27.81
C ALA A 138 18.83 -29.22 -27.25
N GLU A 139 18.02 -28.13 -27.21
CA GLU A 139 16.64 -28.16 -26.69
C GLU A 139 15.59 -27.98 -27.83
N PRO A 140 15.26 -29.03 -28.59
CA PRO A 140 14.30 -28.92 -29.70
C PRO A 140 12.84 -28.67 -29.26
N HIS A 141 12.54 -28.76 -27.97
CA HIS A 141 11.16 -28.70 -27.46
C HIS A 141 10.78 -27.42 -26.68
N VAL A 142 11.57 -26.33 -26.75
CA VAL A 142 11.31 -25.06 -26.04
C VAL A 142 9.94 -24.49 -26.41
N ASP A 143 9.55 -24.55 -27.68
CA ASP A 143 8.24 -24.09 -28.17
C ASP A 143 7.08 -24.86 -27.57
N GLN A 144 7.16 -26.17 -27.56
CA GLN A 144 6.13 -27.02 -26.99
C GLN A 144 5.99 -26.80 -25.50
N ARG A 145 7.12 -26.80 -24.78
CA ARG A 145 7.14 -26.56 -23.32
C ARG A 145 6.61 -25.16 -22.94
N ALA A 146 6.93 -24.15 -23.75
CA ALA A 146 6.39 -22.80 -23.55
C ALA A 146 4.86 -22.76 -23.74
N ARG A 147 4.32 -23.48 -24.70
CA ARG A 147 2.86 -23.60 -24.91
C ARG A 147 2.18 -24.37 -23.78
N GLU A 148 2.75 -25.46 -23.32
CA GLU A 148 2.23 -26.25 -22.19
C GLU A 148 2.16 -25.36 -20.90
N ILE A 149 3.18 -24.54 -20.65
CA ILE A 149 3.18 -23.58 -19.54
C ILE A 149 2.10 -22.51 -19.76
N ALA A 150 1.97 -21.97 -20.97
CA ALA A 150 0.96 -20.97 -21.31
C ALA A 150 -0.46 -21.52 -21.08
N GLU A 151 -0.73 -22.75 -21.54
CA GLU A 151 -2.02 -23.43 -21.31
C GLU A 151 -2.29 -23.64 -19.82
N ARG A 152 -1.28 -24.09 -19.07
CA ARG A 152 -1.39 -24.30 -17.62
C ARG A 152 -1.80 -23.05 -16.84
N VAL A 153 -1.34 -21.88 -17.26
CA VAL A 153 -1.72 -20.60 -16.61
C VAL A 153 -2.91 -19.91 -17.27
N GLY A 154 -3.55 -20.55 -18.26
CA GLY A 154 -4.73 -20.01 -18.96
C GLY A 154 -4.41 -18.94 -20.00
N LEU A 155 -3.22 -18.98 -20.62
CA LEU A 155 -2.79 -18.04 -21.67
C LEU A 155 -2.73 -18.70 -23.07
N GLY A 156 -3.20 -19.93 -23.24
CA GLY A 156 -3.10 -20.70 -24.49
C GLY A 156 -3.65 -19.96 -25.70
N GLU A 157 -4.81 -19.30 -25.58
CA GLU A 157 -5.45 -18.57 -26.69
C GLU A 157 -4.74 -17.26 -27.06
N VAL A 158 -3.95 -16.68 -26.14
CA VAL A 158 -3.31 -15.35 -26.30
C VAL A 158 -1.80 -15.41 -26.49
N VAL A 159 -1.23 -16.61 -26.74
CA VAL A 159 0.23 -16.83 -26.85
C VAL A 159 0.92 -15.97 -27.91
N HIS A 160 0.21 -15.58 -28.96
CA HIS A 160 0.73 -14.72 -30.04
C HIS A 160 0.50 -13.23 -29.81
N ARG A 161 -0.23 -12.85 -28.75
CA ARG A 161 -0.47 -11.45 -28.43
C ARG A 161 0.74 -10.85 -27.71
N ARG A 162 0.88 -9.52 -27.81
CA ARG A 162 1.90 -8.76 -27.07
C ARG A 162 1.37 -8.36 -25.71
N PRO A 163 2.21 -8.30 -24.67
CA PRO A 163 1.81 -7.88 -23.32
C PRO A 163 1.09 -6.53 -23.25
N SER A 164 1.43 -5.59 -24.12
CA SER A 164 0.77 -4.27 -24.20
C SER A 164 -0.72 -4.32 -24.58
N THR A 165 -1.20 -5.46 -25.10
CA THR A 165 -2.60 -5.66 -25.50
C THR A 165 -3.36 -6.58 -24.56
N LEU A 166 -2.74 -7.03 -23.48
CA LEU A 166 -3.34 -7.95 -22.51
C LEU A 166 -4.04 -7.19 -21.37
N PRO A 167 -5.15 -7.75 -20.87
CA PRO A 167 -5.71 -7.34 -19.58
C PRO A 167 -4.71 -7.54 -18.44
N PHE A 168 -4.93 -6.84 -17.33
CA PHE A 168 -4.05 -6.89 -16.16
C PHE A 168 -3.91 -8.30 -15.57
N ALA A 169 -5.00 -9.06 -15.50
CA ALA A 169 -4.99 -10.45 -15.04
C ALA A 169 -4.09 -11.35 -15.91
N ASP A 170 -4.12 -11.19 -17.24
CA ASP A 170 -3.28 -11.98 -18.14
C ASP A 170 -1.80 -11.61 -18.03
N LEU A 171 -1.48 -10.34 -17.74
CA LEU A 171 -0.11 -9.94 -17.42
C LEU A 171 0.40 -10.63 -16.16
N ARG A 172 -0.45 -10.78 -15.14
CA ARG A 172 -0.13 -11.54 -13.92
C ARG A 172 0.08 -13.04 -14.21
N ARG A 173 -0.79 -13.64 -15.04
CA ARG A 173 -0.60 -15.03 -15.49
C ARG A 173 0.70 -15.23 -16.25
N LEU A 174 1.11 -14.23 -17.05
CA LEU A 174 2.40 -14.28 -17.75
C LEU A 174 3.59 -14.28 -16.78
N GLU A 175 3.53 -13.48 -15.69
CA GLU A 175 4.58 -13.54 -14.66
C GLU A 175 4.63 -14.91 -13.96
N MET A 176 3.47 -15.52 -13.67
CA MET A 176 3.42 -16.89 -13.15
C MET A 176 4.02 -17.89 -14.15
N ALA A 177 3.70 -17.79 -15.44
CA ALA A 177 4.27 -18.64 -16.48
C ALA A 177 5.81 -18.54 -16.52
N LYS A 178 6.35 -17.32 -16.45
CA LYS A 178 7.80 -17.07 -16.42
C LYS A 178 8.46 -17.66 -15.17
N ALA A 179 7.82 -17.53 -14.00
CA ALA A 179 8.32 -18.11 -12.76
C ALA A 179 8.35 -19.64 -12.81
N LEU A 180 7.35 -20.27 -13.44
CA LEU A 180 7.25 -21.73 -13.59
C LEU A 180 8.17 -22.31 -14.67
N ALA A 181 8.66 -21.50 -15.60
CA ALA A 181 9.41 -21.96 -16.76
C ALA A 181 10.63 -22.84 -16.41
N ARG A 182 11.26 -22.57 -15.26
CA ARG A 182 12.44 -23.34 -14.79
C ARG A 182 12.10 -24.46 -13.81
N ASP A 183 10.84 -24.80 -13.68
CA ASP A 183 10.35 -25.87 -12.80
C ASP A 183 10.82 -25.71 -11.34
N PRO A 184 10.55 -24.56 -10.69
CA PRO A 184 11.05 -24.27 -9.35
C PRO A 184 10.42 -25.19 -8.32
N GLN A 185 11.21 -25.57 -7.30
CA GLN A 185 10.72 -26.30 -6.11
C GLN A 185 10.14 -25.34 -5.07
N VAL A 186 10.62 -24.08 -5.04
CA VAL A 186 10.13 -23.02 -4.18
C VAL A 186 9.60 -21.88 -5.03
N VAL A 187 8.37 -21.43 -4.79
CA VAL A 187 7.75 -20.30 -5.50
C VAL A 187 7.44 -19.18 -4.52
N LEU A 188 8.00 -18.02 -4.78
CA LEU A 188 7.73 -16.80 -4.02
C LEU A 188 6.71 -15.97 -4.79
N VAL A 189 5.59 -15.60 -4.16
CA VAL A 189 4.49 -14.88 -4.82
C VAL A 189 4.18 -13.61 -4.05
N ASP A 190 4.41 -12.45 -4.68
CA ASP A 190 4.25 -11.13 -4.05
C ASP A 190 2.96 -10.45 -4.48
N GLU A 191 2.03 -10.27 -3.54
CA GLU A 191 0.72 -9.61 -3.69
C GLU A 191 -0.04 -10.03 -4.97
N PRO A 192 -0.33 -11.33 -5.15
CA PRO A 192 -0.92 -11.83 -6.42
C PRO A 192 -2.33 -11.31 -6.67
N PHE A 193 -3.06 -10.95 -5.64
CA PHE A 193 -4.48 -10.60 -5.71
C PHE A 193 -4.74 -9.10 -5.86
N ALA A 194 -3.71 -8.26 -5.73
CA ALA A 194 -3.85 -6.81 -5.85
C ALA A 194 -4.39 -6.40 -7.23
N GLY A 195 -5.51 -5.67 -7.26
CA GLY A 195 -6.14 -5.16 -8.47
C GLY A 195 -6.96 -6.17 -9.28
N LEU A 196 -7.20 -7.39 -8.75
CA LEU A 196 -8.02 -8.42 -9.37
C LEU A 196 -9.47 -8.36 -8.87
N THR A 197 -10.40 -8.73 -9.73
CA THR A 197 -11.80 -8.99 -9.38
C THR A 197 -11.94 -10.30 -8.58
N GLN A 198 -13.06 -10.49 -7.87
CA GLN A 198 -13.29 -11.71 -7.10
C GLN A 198 -13.22 -13.00 -7.94
N ALA A 199 -13.72 -12.96 -9.18
CA ALA A 199 -13.64 -14.11 -10.10
C ALA A 199 -12.19 -14.42 -10.50
N GLU A 200 -11.38 -13.38 -10.75
CA GLU A 200 -9.96 -13.53 -11.07
C GLU A 200 -9.18 -14.05 -9.85
N VAL A 201 -9.49 -13.57 -8.64
CA VAL A 201 -8.90 -14.08 -7.38
C VAL A 201 -9.12 -15.57 -7.24
N ALA A 202 -10.33 -16.08 -7.51
CA ALA A 202 -10.62 -17.51 -7.48
C ALA A 202 -9.73 -18.30 -8.45
N THR A 203 -9.61 -17.84 -9.71
CA THR A 203 -8.77 -18.48 -10.73
C THR A 203 -7.28 -18.47 -10.33
N PHE A 204 -6.78 -17.36 -9.78
CA PHE A 204 -5.39 -17.28 -9.31
C PHE A 204 -5.14 -18.16 -8.09
N SER A 205 -6.12 -18.27 -7.20
CA SER A 205 -6.04 -19.17 -6.03
C SER A 205 -5.91 -20.62 -6.47
N GLU A 206 -6.67 -21.04 -7.49
CA GLU A 206 -6.55 -22.39 -8.07
C GLU A 206 -5.18 -22.65 -8.70
N LEU A 207 -4.59 -21.65 -9.38
CA LEU A 207 -3.24 -21.78 -9.93
C LEU A 207 -2.19 -21.95 -8.83
N ILE A 208 -2.28 -21.17 -7.75
CA ILE A 208 -1.36 -21.28 -6.61
C ILE A 208 -1.55 -22.61 -5.87
N ASP A 209 -2.79 -23.06 -5.68
CA ASP A 209 -3.08 -24.38 -5.11
C ASP A 209 -2.55 -25.51 -5.99
N GLY A 210 -2.54 -25.30 -7.30
CA GLY A 210 -1.88 -26.21 -8.23
C GLY A 210 -0.38 -26.40 -7.94
N PHE A 211 0.33 -25.33 -7.52
CA PHE A 211 1.74 -25.45 -7.12
C PHE A 211 1.91 -26.33 -5.88
N ARG A 212 1.01 -26.18 -4.89
CA ARG A 212 0.97 -27.05 -3.71
C ARG A 212 0.77 -28.51 -4.09
N ARG A 213 -0.20 -28.78 -4.97
CA ARG A 213 -0.49 -30.15 -5.44
C ARG A 213 0.67 -30.79 -6.21
N ASP A 214 1.48 -29.98 -6.87
CA ASP A 214 2.74 -30.43 -7.50
C ASP A 214 3.88 -30.69 -6.49
N GLY A 215 3.65 -30.50 -5.17
CA GLY A 215 4.67 -30.70 -4.14
C GLY A 215 5.64 -29.51 -3.99
N ARG A 216 5.36 -28.35 -4.57
CA ARG A 216 6.21 -27.15 -4.43
C ARG A 216 5.97 -26.48 -3.08
N ALA A 217 7.01 -25.87 -2.51
CA ALA A 217 6.87 -24.94 -1.39
C ALA A 217 6.49 -23.56 -1.92
N VAL A 218 5.49 -22.91 -1.31
CA VAL A 218 5.03 -21.59 -1.74
C VAL A 218 5.15 -20.60 -0.58
N LEU A 219 5.84 -19.47 -0.77
CA LEU A 219 5.77 -18.31 0.10
C LEU A 219 4.85 -17.28 -0.55
N LEU A 220 3.65 -17.14 0.00
CA LEU A 220 2.65 -16.19 -0.46
C LEU A 220 2.67 -14.92 0.39
N VAL A 221 3.05 -13.80 -0.18
CA VAL A 221 3.10 -12.51 0.50
C VAL A 221 1.87 -11.69 0.13
N ASP A 222 1.15 -11.21 1.14
CA ASP A 222 0.01 -10.30 0.93
C ASP A 222 -0.20 -9.40 2.16
N HIS A 223 -0.87 -8.28 1.97
CA HIS A 223 -1.31 -7.40 3.05
C HIS A 223 -2.76 -7.70 3.48
N ASN A 224 -3.55 -8.40 2.66
CA ASN A 224 -4.93 -8.76 2.93
C ASN A 224 -5.04 -10.21 3.45
N VAL A 225 -5.18 -10.36 4.75
CA VAL A 225 -5.28 -11.67 5.41
C VAL A 225 -6.48 -12.47 4.93
N LYS A 226 -7.63 -11.83 4.68
CA LYS A 226 -8.86 -12.52 4.24
C LYS A 226 -8.67 -13.20 2.88
N SER A 227 -7.93 -12.55 1.96
CA SER A 227 -7.68 -13.09 0.63
C SER A 227 -6.79 -14.33 0.65
N VAL A 228 -5.88 -14.44 1.63
CA VAL A 228 -4.92 -15.55 1.71
C VAL A 228 -5.36 -16.66 2.66
N ALA A 229 -6.21 -16.35 3.65
CA ALA A 229 -6.57 -17.28 4.74
C ALA A 229 -7.13 -18.63 4.25
N ALA A 230 -7.89 -18.62 3.14
CA ALA A 230 -8.47 -19.85 2.58
C ALA A 230 -7.48 -20.69 1.79
N LEU A 231 -6.31 -20.14 1.45
CA LEU A 231 -5.33 -20.77 0.56
C LEU A 231 -4.09 -21.28 1.31
N VAL A 232 -3.74 -20.65 2.43
CA VAL A 232 -2.51 -20.93 3.17
C VAL A 232 -2.69 -22.00 4.22
N ASP A 233 -1.67 -22.86 4.39
CA ASP A 233 -1.65 -23.87 5.46
C ASP A 233 -1.25 -23.23 6.79
N ARG A 234 -0.37 -22.24 6.75
CA ARG A 234 0.15 -21.52 7.90
C ARG A 234 0.42 -20.06 7.55
N VAL A 235 0.28 -19.20 8.55
CA VAL A 235 0.48 -17.75 8.43
C VAL A 235 1.61 -17.31 9.34
N PHE A 236 2.48 -16.45 8.81
CA PHE A 236 3.56 -15.77 9.51
C PHE A 236 3.30 -14.27 9.43
N ALA A 237 2.98 -13.64 10.56
CA ALA A 237 2.64 -12.22 10.62
C ALA A 237 3.84 -11.36 11.02
N MET A 238 4.12 -10.32 10.23
CA MET A 238 5.22 -9.36 10.44
C MET A 238 4.71 -7.95 10.76
N TYR A 239 5.44 -7.27 11.64
CA TYR A 239 5.26 -5.84 11.92
C TYR A 239 6.61 -5.20 12.27
N LEU A 240 6.93 -4.03 11.67
CA LEU A 240 8.18 -3.30 11.88
C LEU A 240 9.44 -4.17 11.79
N GLY A 241 9.47 -5.04 10.78
CA GLY A 241 10.61 -5.93 10.52
C GLY A 241 10.69 -7.17 11.40
N ALA A 242 9.82 -7.34 12.38
CA ALA A 242 9.83 -8.47 13.32
C ALA A 242 8.59 -9.37 13.16
N ARG A 243 8.71 -10.64 13.59
CA ARG A 243 7.59 -11.57 13.73
C ARG A 243 6.71 -11.14 14.91
N ILE A 244 5.39 -11.11 14.71
CA ILE A 244 4.40 -10.83 15.77
C ILE A 244 3.52 -12.04 16.08
N ALA A 245 3.31 -12.93 15.11
CA ALA A 245 2.56 -14.18 15.31
C ALA A 245 2.89 -15.19 14.22
N GLU A 246 2.67 -16.47 14.51
CA GLU A 246 2.75 -17.58 13.57
C GLU A 246 1.77 -18.67 13.99
N GLY A 247 1.08 -19.31 13.04
CA GLY A 247 0.10 -20.35 13.27
C GLY A 247 -0.86 -20.53 12.10
N THR A 248 -2.00 -21.16 12.32
CA THR A 248 -3.10 -21.17 11.34
C THR A 248 -3.65 -19.76 11.14
N ALA A 249 -4.32 -19.51 10.03
CA ALA A 249 -4.93 -18.19 9.76
C ALA A 249 -5.85 -17.74 10.91
N ASP A 250 -6.65 -18.66 11.47
CA ASP A 250 -7.57 -18.38 12.57
C ASP A 250 -6.83 -18.04 13.88
N GLU A 251 -5.77 -18.76 14.21
CA GLU A 251 -4.95 -18.49 15.40
C GLU A 251 -4.28 -17.13 15.30
N VAL A 252 -3.69 -16.82 14.15
CA VAL A 252 -3.01 -15.54 13.90
C VAL A 252 -4.02 -14.38 13.94
N MET A 253 -5.23 -14.56 13.39
CA MET A 253 -6.28 -13.53 13.43
C MET A 253 -6.88 -13.30 14.83
N ARG A 254 -6.80 -14.29 15.74
CA ARG A 254 -7.19 -14.13 17.14
C ARG A 254 -6.12 -13.48 18.02
N ASN A 255 -4.88 -13.42 17.54
CA ASN A 255 -3.78 -12.80 18.28
C ASN A 255 -4.05 -11.29 18.46
N GLU A 256 -4.00 -10.81 19.71
CA GLU A 256 -4.30 -9.42 20.05
C GLU A 256 -3.37 -8.42 19.36
N THR A 257 -2.07 -8.75 19.24
CA THR A 257 -1.10 -7.89 18.56
C THR A 257 -1.41 -7.80 17.07
N VAL A 258 -1.74 -8.92 16.42
CA VAL A 258 -2.15 -8.95 15.01
C VAL A 258 -3.44 -8.15 14.83
N ARG A 259 -4.45 -8.37 15.69
CA ARG A 259 -5.70 -7.60 15.62
C ARG A 259 -5.44 -6.11 15.76
N ARG A 260 -4.61 -5.69 16.69
CA ARG A 260 -4.24 -4.28 16.87
C ARG A 260 -3.54 -3.71 15.64
N VAL A 261 -2.64 -4.49 15.03
CA VAL A 261 -1.88 -4.08 13.85
C VAL A 261 -2.72 -4.02 12.57
N TYR A 262 -3.73 -4.92 12.44
CA TYR A 262 -4.54 -5.04 11.23
C TYR A 262 -5.91 -4.38 11.31
N LEU A 263 -6.57 -4.40 12.48
CA LEU A 263 -7.90 -3.82 12.64
C LEU A 263 -7.85 -2.42 13.26
N GLY A 264 -6.69 -2.02 13.79
CA GLY A 264 -6.57 -0.79 14.58
C GLY A 264 -7.30 -0.88 15.91
N GLY A 265 -7.08 0.08 16.80
CA GLY A 265 -8.07 0.42 17.83
C GLY A 265 -9.31 0.98 17.12
N LYS A 266 -10.47 0.90 17.73
CA LYS A 266 -11.63 1.70 17.28
C LYS A 266 -11.14 3.12 17.15
N ILE A 267 -11.25 3.71 15.95
CA ILE A 267 -11.06 5.16 15.78
C ILE A 267 -12.17 5.76 16.64
N GLU A 268 -11.79 6.27 17.80
CA GLU A 268 -12.75 6.91 18.70
C GLU A 268 -13.29 8.11 17.94
N ALA A 269 -14.62 8.20 17.83
CA ALA A 269 -15.27 9.40 17.39
C ALA A 269 -14.91 10.49 18.41
N HIS A 270 -14.05 11.42 18.02
CA HIS A 270 -13.74 12.54 18.88
C HIS A 270 -14.98 13.41 19.06
N PRO A 271 -15.24 13.94 20.26
CA PRO A 271 -16.42 14.74 20.51
C PRO A 271 -16.51 15.86 19.48
N ARG A 272 -17.52 15.80 18.64
CA ARG A 272 -17.84 16.86 17.71
C ARG A 272 -18.15 18.09 18.58
N LYS A 273 -17.43 19.20 18.41
CA LYS A 273 -18.01 20.49 18.77
C LYS A 273 -19.29 20.56 17.94
N GLU A 274 -20.47 20.73 18.56
CA GLU A 274 -21.67 21.16 17.85
C GLU A 274 -21.34 22.53 17.24
N LEU A 275 -20.77 22.47 16.05
CA LEU A 275 -20.55 23.65 15.25
C LEU A 275 -21.92 23.92 14.63
N ASP A 276 -22.58 25.00 15.08
CA ASP A 276 -23.75 25.52 14.37
C ASP A 276 -23.31 25.89 12.95
N VAL A 277 -23.46 24.92 12.03
CA VAL A 277 -23.06 25.03 10.62
C VAL A 277 -24.11 25.80 9.81
N ALA A 278 -25.31 25.93 10.36
CA ALA A 278 -26.50 26.44 9.66
C ALA A 278 -26.43 27.95 9.32
N GLY A 279 -25.50 28.73 9.91
CA GLY A 279 -25.38 30.16 9.69
C GLY A 279 -24.03 30.63 9.10
N ARG A 280 -23.09 29.71 8.77
CA ARG A 280 -21.74 30.09 8.32
C ARG A 280 -21.70 30.40 6.85
N GLU A 281 -20.92 31.43 6.47
CA GLU A 281 -20.63 31.75 5.08
C GLU A 281 -19.82 30.62 4.43
N ALA A 282 -20.16 30.30 3.18
CA ALA A 282 -19.42 29.36 2.39
C ALA A 282 -18.00 29.88 2.14
N LEU A 283 -17.00 29.12 2.58
CA LEU A 283 -15.60 29.40 2.29
C LEU A 283 -15.21 28.93 0.90
N LEU A 284 -15.67 27.73 0.50
CA LEU A 284 -15.51 27.17 -0.84
C LEU A 284 -16.86 26.75 -1.39
N GLU A 285 -17.17 27.20 -2.61
CA GLU A 285 -18.34 26.74 -3.39
C GLU A 285 -17.89 26.23 -4.74
N VAL A 286 -18.22 24.99 -5.03
CA VAL A 286 -18.05 24.37 -6.34
C VAL A 286 -19.44 24.19 -6.95
N ARG A 287 -19.69 24.72 -8.16
CA ARG A 287 -20.99 24.73 -8.79
C ARG A 287 -20.93 24.14 -10.18
N GLY A 288 -21.54 22.97 -10.36
CA GLY A 288 -21.73 22.32 -11.65
C GLY A 288 -20.46 22.07 -12.44
N ILE A 289 -19.35 21.68 -11.75
CA ILE A 289 -18.09 21.51 -12.47
C ILE A 289 -18.08 20.24 -13.31
N ASN A 290 -17.47 20.39 -14.49
CA ASN A 290 -17.22 19.32 -15.45
C ASN A 290 -15.73 19.29 -15.77
N VAL A 291 -15.10 18.11 -15.71
CA VAL A 291 -13.68 17.93 -16.02
C VAL A 291 -13.51 16.80 -17.01
N PHE A 292 -12.64 17.02 -18.02
CA PHE A 292 -12.35 16.05 -19.07
C PHE A 292 -10.85 15.82 -19.19
N TYR A 293 -10.44 14.55 -19.36
CA TYR A 293 -9.11 14.14 -19.79
C TYR A 293 -9.22 13.60 -21.23
N GLY A 294 -8.93 14.46 -22.19
CA GLY A 294 -9.19 14.16 -23.60
C GLY A 294 -10.70 13.97 -23.85
N LYS A 295 -11.12 12.75 -24.22
CA LYS A 295 -12.53 12.40 -24.42
C LYS A 295 -13.21 11.81 -23.19
N ALA A 296 -12.45 11.45 -22.17
CA ALA A 296 -13.00 10.85 -20.96
C ALA A 296 -13.46 11.92 -19.98
N GLN A 297 -14.74 11.89 -19.59
CA GLN A 297 -15.29 12.77 -18.57
C GLN A 297 -14.99 12.21 -17.19
N ALA A 298 -14.24 12.95 -16.39
CA ALA A 298 -13.82 12.55 -15.05
C ALA A 298 -14.68 13.15 -13.93
N LEU A 299 -15.35 14.30 -14.20
CA LEU A 299 -16.38 14.88 -13.33
C LEU A 299 -17.55 15.36 -14.18
N GLN A 300 -18.77 15.15 -13.68
CA GLN A 300 -20.00 15.52 -14.35
C GLN A 300 -20.95 16.23 -13.39
N ASP A 301 -21.16 17.53 -13.61
CA ASP A 301 -22.10 18.38 -12.86
C ASP A 301 -21.91 18.29 -11.34
N VAL A 302 -20.63 18.32 -10.89
CA VAL A 302 -20.28 18.17 -9.48
C VAL A 302 -20.42 19.50 -8.76
N SER A 303 -21.19 19.50 -7.67
CA SER A 303 -21.39 20.65 -6.79
C SER A 303 -21.13 20.25 -5.34
N ILE A 304 -20.28 21.01 -4.63
CA ILE A 304 -20.03 20.86 -3.20
C ILE A 304 -19.89 22.23 -2.55
N ARG A 305 -20.17 22.28 -1.24
CA ARG A 305 -20.02 23.46 -0.40
C ARG A 305 -19.23 23.12 0.85
N VAL A 306 -18.27 23.98 1.22
CA VAL A 306 -17.46 23.85 2.42
C VAL A 306 -17.51 25.17 3.18
N ASN A 307 -17.97 25.16 4.43
CA ASN A 307 -18.04 26.36 5.26
C ASN A 307 -16.75 26.55 6.07
N ALA A 308 -16.51 27.76 6.54
CA ALA A 308 -15.31 28.06 7.33
C ALA A 308 -15.27 27.23 8.64
N GLY A 309 -14.14 26.54 8.88
CA GLY A 309 -13.93 25.68 10.04
C GLY A 309 -14.65 24.33 9.98
N GLU A 310 -15.28 23.99 8.84
CA GLU A 310 -15.94 22.72 8.60
C GLU A 310 -14.93 21.65 8.15
N PHE A 311 -15.08 20.42 8.62
CA PHE A 311 -14.40 19.22 8.12
C PHE A 311 -15.36 18.49 7.21
N VAL A 312 -15.13 18.58 5.90
CA VAL A 312 -15.97 17.94 4.87
C VAL A 312 -15.23 16.75 4.29
N SER A 313 -15.90 15.61 4.21
CA SER A 313 -15.35 14.42 3.55
C SER A 313 -16.02 14.17 2.22
N VAL A 314 -15.23 13.87 1.18
CA VAL A 314 -15.66 13.35 -0.11
C VAL A 314 -15.27 11.88 -0.16
N VAL A 315 -16.24 10.99 0.00
CA VAL A 315 -15.99 9.54 -0.01
C VAL A 315 -16.37 8.94 -1.36
N GLY A 316 -15.63 7.91 -1.77
CA GLY A 316 -15.87 7.21 -3.04
C GLY A 316 -14.76 6.23 -3.38
N LEU A 317 -15.05 5.29 -4.26
CA LEU A 317 -14.08 4.30 -4.73
C LEU A 317 -12.94 4.93 -5.53
N ASN A 318 -11.86 4.17 -5.76
CA ASN A 318 -10.78 4.60 -6.66
C ASN A 318 -11.33 4.81 -8.08
N GLY A 319 -10.95 5.93 -8.70
CA GLY A 319 -11.46 6.33 -10.00
C GLY A 319 -12.83 7.06 -9.99
N ALA A 320 -13.44 7.29 -8.82
CA ALA A 320 -14.71 8.04 -8.74
C ALA A 320 -14.58 9.52 -9.13
N GLY A 321 -13.36 10.11 -9.06
CA GLY A 321 -13.09 11.49 -9.44
C GLY A 321 -12.64 12.40 -8.30
N LYS A 322 -12.37 11.88 -7.08
CA LYS A 322 -11.94 12.66 -5.90
C LYS A 322 -10.71 13.54 -6.17
N THR A 323 -9.62 12.92 -6.61
CA THR A 323 -8.38 13.63 -6.99
C THR A 323 -8.62 14.66 -8.09
N THR A 324 -9.50 14.36 -9.07
CA THR A 324 -9.87 15.30 -10.13
C THR A 324 -10.59 16.52 -9.58
N LEU A 325 -11.51 16.34 -8.62
CA LEU A 325 -12.19 17.44 -7.93
C LEU A 325 -11.19 18.36 -7.21
N PHE A 326 -10.26 17.77 -6.46
CA PHE A 326 -9.25 18.54 -5.73
C PHE A 326 -8.28 19.26 -6.67
N ASN A 327 -7.88 18.61 -7.75
CA ASN A 327 -7.04 19.21 -8.78
C ASN A 327 -7.75 20.36 -9.50
N ALA A 328 -9.07 20.30 -9.70
CA ALA A 328 -9.86 21.41 -10.26
C ALA A 328 -9.89 22.59 -9.27
N ILE A 329 -10.14 22.35 -7.97
CA ILE A 329 -10.11 23.38 -6.93
C ILE A 329 -8.73 24.05 -6.84
N SER A 330 -7.66 23.27 -6.97
CA SER A 330 -6.26 23.76 -6.94
C SER A 330 -5.78 24.32 -8.28
N ALA A 331 -6.66 24.41 -9.32
CA ALA A 331 -6.36 24.85 -10.69
C ALA A 331 -5.22 24.04 -11.36
N LEU A 332 -5.05 22.76 -10.98
CA LEU A 332 -4.10 21.85 -11.63
C LEU A 332 -4.66 21.21 -12.89
N VAL A 333 -6.00 21.24 -13.06
CA VAL A 333 -6.70 20.76 -14.25
C VAL A 333 -7.75 21.79 -14.69
N PRO A 334 -8.00 21.94 -16.00
CA PRO A 334 -9.07 22.82 -16.49
C PRO A 334 -10.44 22.23 -16.17
N TYR A 335 -11.41 23.11 -15.89
CA TYR A 335 -12.79 22.74 -15.57
C TYR A 335 -13.81 23.67 -16.23
N GLY A 336 -14.99 23.14 -16.53
CA GLY A 336 -16.22 23.90 -16.81
C GLY A 336 -17.03 24.10 -15.54
N GLY A 337 -17.94 25.06 -15.49
CA GLY A 337 -18.67 25.43 -14.27
C GLY A 337 -17.94 26.49 -13.45
N ASP A 338 -18.27 26.67 -12.19
CA ASP A 338 -17.74 27.74 -11.34
C ASP A 338 -17.23 27.24 -10.02
N ILE A 339 -16.08 27.78 -9.60
CA ILE A 339 -15.50 27.57 -8.24
C ILE A 339 -15.26 28.94 -7.62
N HIS A 340 -15.81 29.15 -6.42
CA HIS A 340 -15.68 30.38 -5.65
C HIS A 340 -14.98 30.11 -4.33
N TRP A 341 -14.09 31.03 -3.96
CA TRP A 341 -13.34 31.04 -2.72
C TRP A 341 -13.60 32.34 -1.97
N ALA A 342 -14.21 32.25 -0.79
CA ALA A 342 -14.66 33.41 -0.02
C ALA A 342 -15.46 34.43 -0.86
N GLY A 343 -16.35 33.94 -1.75
CA GLY A 343 -17.16 34.72 -2.67
C GLY A 343 -16.51 35.08 -4.00
N ASP A 344 -15.19 35.00 -4.12
CA ASP A 344 -14.45 35.33 -5.33
C ASP A 344 -14.26 34.12 -6.26
N SER A 345 -14.40 34.33 -7.58
CA SER A 345 -14.13 33.26 -8.55
C SER A 345 -12.65 32.87 -8.61
N LEU A 346 -12.38 31.54 -8.62
CA LEU A 346 -11.03 31.00 -8.84
C LEU A 346 -10.65 30.90 -10.32
N ARG A 347 -11.56 31.22 -11.24
CA ARG A 347 -11.32 31.12 -12.69
C ARG A 347 -10.12 31.96 -13.13
N GLY A 348 -9.17 31.33 -13.82
CA GLY A 348 -7.96 31.98 -14.32
C GLY A 348 -6.88 32.24 -13.28
N ARG A 349 -7.06 31.82 -12.03
CA ARG A 349 -6.00 31.86 -11.01
C ARG A 349 -5.03 30.71 -11.23
N THR A 350 -3.75 30.96 -10.97
CA THR A 350 -2.71 29.92 -11.01
C THR A 350 -2.66 29.11 -9.71
N PRO A 351 -2.17 27.86 -9.72
CA PRO A 351 -2.04 27.06 -8.51
C PRO A 351 -1.25 27.74 -7.41
N ALA A 352 -0.15 28.43 -7.77
CA ALA A 352 0.67 29.18 -6.81
C ALA A 352 -0.09 30.33 -6.15
N ARG A 353 -1.00 31.01 -6.88
CA ARG A 353 -1.85 32.07 -6.34
C ARG A 353 -2.89 31.49 -5.39
N ILE A 354 -3.56 30.40 -5.79
CA ILE A 354 -4.56 29.69 -4.98
C ILE A 354 -3.94 29.23 -3.64
N ALA A 355 -2.74 28.66 -3.68
CA ALA A 355 -2.02 28.25 -2.47
C ALA A 355 -1.71 29.46 -1.54
N ARG A 356 -1.30 30.62 -2.09
CA ARG A 356 -1.07 31.84 -1.30
C ARG A 356 -2.36 32.44 -0.74
N GLU A 357 -3.49 32.25 -1.35
CA GLU A 357 -4.81 32.68 -0.87
C GLU A 357 -5.35 31.78 0.24
N GLY A 358 -4.67 30.64 0.50
CA GLY A 358 -4.91 29.78 1.65
C GLY A 358 -5.57 28.43 1.33
N ILE A 359 -5.66 28.01 0.05
CA ILE A 359 -6.07 26.66 -0.32
C ILE A 359 -4.81 25.84 -0.58
N VAL A 360 -4.52 24.85 0.27
CA VAL A 360 -3.33 24.02 0.14
C VAL A 360 -3.73 22.55 0.04
N GLN A 361 -3.25 21.86 -0.99
CA GLN A 361 -3.50 20.44 -1.23
C GLN A 361 -2.30 19.60 -0.81
N CYS A 362 -2.57 18.52 -0.08
CA CYS A 362 -1.66 17.41 0.12
C CYS A 362 -2.12 16.28 -0.79
N PRO A 363 -1.42 16.00 -1.90
CA PRO A 363 -1.83 14.99 -2.88
C PRO A 363 -1.59 13.57 -2.36
N GLU A 364 -2.27 12.58 -2.97
CA GLU A 364 -2.12 11.15 -2.67
C GLU A 364 -0.66 10.68 -2.75
N THR A 365 0.10 11.15 -3.75
CA THR A 365 1.51 10.80 -3.99
C THR A 365 2.49 11.47 -3.04
N ARG A 366 2.01 12.33 -2.09
CA ARG A 366 2.78 13.07 -1.06
C ARG A 366 3.72 14.13 -1.62
N GLU A 367 4.28 13.96 -2.82
CA GLU A 367 5.17 14.89 -3.53
C GLU A 367 6.30 15.45 -2.64
N LEU A 368 6.94 14.57 -1.84
CA LEU A 368 8.06 14.94 -0.99
C LEU A 368 9.36 15.06 -1.80
N PHE A 369 10.21 15.99 -1.38
CA PHE A 369 11.58 16.07 -1.88
C PHE A 369 12.42 15.00 -1.15
N GLY A 370 12.57 13.83 -1.77
CA GLY A 370 13.14 12.63 -1.15
C GLY A 370 14.56 12.79 -0.64
N ASP A 371 15.40 13.52 -1.38
CA ASP A 371 16.80 13.76 -1.05
C ASP A 371 16.97 14.81 0.06
N LEU A 372 15.96 15.65 0.29
CA LEU A 372 15.97 16.63 1.36
C LEU A 372 15.58 15.97 2.69
N SER A 373 16.13 16.51 3.76
CA SER A 373 15.76 16.12 5.12
C SER A 373 14.31 16.49 5.47
N VAL A 374 13.77 15.90 6.52
CA VAL A 374 12.47 16.29 7.10
C VAL A 374 12.41 17.79 7.36
N ARG A 375 13.46 18.35 7.99
CA ARG A 375 13.53 19.78 8.30
C ARG A 375 13.49 20.64 7.04
N GLU A 376 14.26 20.32 6.02
CA GLU A 376 14.29 21.08 4.77
C GLU A 376 12.96 21.00 4.03
N ASN A 377 12.28 19.84 4.02
CA ASN A 377 10.93 19.71 3.46
C ASN A 377 9.95 20.66 4.18
N LEU A 378 10.01 20.76 5.51
CA LEU A 378 9.14 21.66 6.29
C LEU A 378 9.49 23.13 6.02
N ASP A 379 10.78 23.47 5.99
CA ASP A 379 11.24 24.84 5.71
C ASP A 379 10.79 25.33 4.33
N LEU A 380 10.74 24.45 3.31
CA LEU A 380 10.19 24.76 1.98
C LEU A 380 8.70 25.17 2.07
N GLY A 381 7.88 24.49 2.87
CA GLY A 381 6.49 24.86 3.07
C GLY A 381 6.31 26.23 3.73
N GLY A 382 7.26 26.64 4.58
CA GLY A 382 7.24 27.89 5.31
C GLY A 382 8.03 29.06 4.70
N GLN A 383 8.50 28.96 3.44
CA GLN A 383 9.36 29.98 2.81
C GLN A 383 8.77 31.41 2.79
N HIS A 384 7.44 31.52 2.72
CA HIS A 384 6.72 32.79 2.67
C HIS A 384 6.52 33.42 4.05
N LEU A 385 6.83 32.70 5.13
CA LEU A 385 6.70 33.17 6.50
C LEU A 385 7.93 33.96 6.95
N THR A 386 7.75 34.90 7.88
CA THR A 386 8.87 35.49 8.60
C THR A 386 9.62 34.38 9.37
N ARG A 387 10.88 34.66 9.74
CA ARG A 387 11.67 33.67 10.49
C ARG A 387 11.00 33.29 11.82
N ALA A 388 10.49 34.28 12.54
CA ALA A 388 9.81 34.07 13.82
C ALA A 388 8.53 33.22 13.65
N ASP A 389 7.71 33.57 12.65
CA ASP A 389 6.48 32.81 12.36
C ASP A 389 6.76 31.38 11.92
N ARG A 390 7.80 31.19 11.10
CA ARG A 390 8.21 29.86 10.64
C ARG A 390 8.69 28.99 11.79
N ASP A 391 9.52 29.54 12.70
CA ASP A 391 10.03 28.83 13.86
C ASP A 391 8.89 28.47 14.83
N ALA A 392 7.92 29.35 15.05
CA ALA A 392 6.72 29.08 15.84
C ALA A 392 5.85 28.00 15.21
N GLN A 393 5.59 28.10 13.89
CA GLN A 393 4.79 27.12 13.15
C GLN A 393 5.45 25.74 13.16
N LEU A 394 6.77 25.69 12.97
CA LEU A 394 7.53 24.46 13.04
C LEU A 394 7.45 23.81 14.43
N ALA A 395 7.63 24.58 15.50
CA ALA A 395 7.53 24.07 16.87
C ALA A 395 6.16 23.42 17.12
N TRP A 396 5.08 24.10 16.70
CA TRP A 396 3.71 23.58 16.80
C TRP A 396 3.52 22.29 15.98
N LEU A 397 4.05 22.23 14.75
CA LEU A 397 3.95 21.02 13.90
C LEU A 397 4.73 19.84 14.47
N LEU A 398 5.88 20.08 15.08
CA LEU A 398 6.65 19.03 15.74
C LEU A 398 5.98 18.53 17.03
N ASP A 399 5.10 19.34 17.65
CA ASP A 399 4.23 18.89 18.74
C ASP A 399 3.02 18.09 18.21
N LEU A 400 2.49 18.46 17.04
CA LEU A 400 1.41 17.74 16.39
C LEU A 400 1.85 16.38 15.86
N PHE A 401 3.08 16.30 15.32
CA PHE A 401 3.71 15.11 14.77
C PHE A 401 5.05 14.81 15.45
N PRO A 402 5.07 14.24 16.68
CA PRO A 402 6.29 14.03 17.46
C PRO A 402 7.37 13.22 16.75
N ILE A 403 6.99 12.25 15.91
CA ILE A 403 7.92 11.43 15.13
C ILE A 403 8.81 12.27 14.20
N LEU A 404 8.29 13.37 13.65
CA LEU A 404 9.06 14.27 12.79
C LEU A 404 10.13 15.03 13.58
N ARG A 405 9.92 15.26 14.89
CA ARG A 405 10.91 15.87 15.77
C ARG A 405 12.17 15.00 15.89
N GLU A 406 11.98 13.68 16.01
CA GLU A 406 13.08 12.73 16.15
C GLU A 406 13.84 12.54 14.83
N ARG A 407 13.17 12.75 13.70
CA ARG A 407 13.67 12.46 12.35
C ARG A 407 14.13 13.71 11.57
N GLN A 408 14.22 14.87 12.17
CA GLN A 408 14.45 16.15 11.46
C GLN A 408 15.61 16.14 10.46
N ARG A 409 16.70 15.42 10.78
CA ARG A 409 17.91 15.33 9.93
C ARG A 409 17.88 14.18 8.93
N GLN A 410 16.86 13.34 8.97
CA GLN A 410 16.74 12.17 8.11
C GLN A 410 16.21 12.58 6.74
N ALA A 411 16.76 12.01 5.65
CA ALA A 411 16.26 12.21 4.29
C ALA A 411 14.84 11.65 4.14
N ALA A 412 13.93 12.41 3.52
CA ALA A 412 12.52 12.07 3.42
C ALA A 412 12.27 10.74 2.71
N ALA A 413 13.08 10.38 1.71
CA ALA A 413 12.98 9.08 1.01
C ALA A 413 13.23 7.87 1.93
N THR A 414 13.91 8.04 3.07
CA THR A 414 14.25 6.96 4.00
C THR A 414 13.22 6.78 5.12
N LEU A 415 12.20 7.64 5.17
CA LEU A 415 11.08 7.52 6.09
C LEU A 415 10.14 6.37 5.69
N SER A 416 9.46 5.78 6.65
CA SER A 416 8.33 4.88 6.38
C SER A 416 7.19 5.61 5.66
N GLY A 417 6.32 4.87 4.95
CA GLY A 417 5.19 5.49 4.25
C GLY A 417 4.28 6.34 5.16
N GLY A 418 4.09 5.92 6.42
CA GLY A 418 3.32 6.70 7.40
C GLY A 418 4.04 7.99 7.85
N GLU A 419 5.34 7.92 8.10
CA GLU A 419 6.15 9.11 8.44
C GLU A 419 6.21 10.09 7.26
N GLN A 420 6.30 9.59 6.02
CA GLN A 420 6.21 10.41 4.81
C GLN A 420 4.85 11.10 4.70
N GLN A 421 3.75 10.42 5.03
CA GLN A 421 2.41 11.00 5.02
C GLN A 421 2.29 12.13 6.04
N MET A 422 2.78 11.90 7.27
CA MET A 422 2.81 12.94 8.30
C MET A 422 3.66 14.15 7.88
N LEU A 423 4.81 13.90 7.22
CA LEU A 423 5.66 14.96 6.70
C LEU A 423 4.98 15.75 5.57
N ALA A 424 4.26 15.10 4.66
CA ALA A 424 3.52 15.77 3.59
C ALA A 424 2.42 16.69 4.14
N ILE A 425 1.64 16.19 5.12
CA ILE A 425 0.62 16.99 5.80
C ILE A 425 1.25 18.15 6.60
N ALA A 426 2.33 17.88 7.34
CA ALA A 426 3.04 18.91 8.08
C ALA A 426 3.60 20.01 7.17
N ARG A 427 4.17 19.63 6.00
CA ARG A 427 4.64 20.59 4.99
C ARG A 427 3.50 21.46 4.44
N ALA A 428 2.33 20.86 4.17
CA ALA A 428 1.16 21.62 3.77
C ALA A 428 0.69 22.60 4.88
N LEU A 429 0.69 22.16 6.12
CA LEU A 429 0.34 22.99 7.28
C LEU A 429 1.36 24.12 7.57
N MET A 430 2.63 23.98 7.15
CA MET A 430 3.61 25.08 7.20
C MET A 430 3.16 26.32 6.43
N MET A 431 2.32 26.14 5.41
CA MET A 431 1.74 27.26 4.66
C MET A 431 0.63 28.03 5.41
N ARG A 432 0.23 27.59 6.63
CA ARG A 432 -0.91 28.14 7.39
C ARG A 432 -2.19 28.22 6.55
N PRO A 433 -2.66 27.10 5.97
CA PRO A 433 -3.83 27.11 5.09
C PRO A 433 -5.11 27.49 5.82
N LYS A 434 -6.03 28.17 5.12
CA LYS A 434 -7.42 28.35 5.55
C LYS A 434 -8.26 27.11 5.19
N LEU A 435 -7.92 26.46 4.05
CA LEU A 435 -8.47 25.18 3.61
C LEU A 435 -7.32 24.21 3.32
N LEU A 436 -7.30 23.12 4.05
CA LEU A 436 -6.40 21.99 3.81
C LEU A 436 -7.17 20.91 3.05
N ILE A 437 -6.71 20.58 1.85
CA ILE A 437 -7.22 19.47 1.06
C ILE A 437 -6.30 18.27 1.29
N LEU A 438 -6.87 17.16 1.75
CA LEU A 438 -6.18 15.89 1.95
C LEU A 438 -6.73 14.85 0.99
N ASP A 439 -5.90 14.39 0.06
CA ASP A 439 -6.29 13.40 -0.95
C ASP A 439 -5.78 12.02 -0.55
N GLU A 440 -6.71 11.14 -0.17
CA GLU A 440 -6.47 9.76 0.29
C GLU A 440 -5.30 9.62 1.28
N PRO A 441 -5.29 10.42 2.38
CA PRO A 441 -4.17 10.41 3.31
C PRO A 441 -3.96 9.08 4.03
N THR A 442 -4.95 8.17 3.98
CA THR A 442 -4.87 6.84 4.62
C THR A 442 -4.36 5.74 3.70
N LEU A 443 -4.21 6.01 2.40
CA LEU A 443 -3.87 4.99 1.41
C LEU A 443 -2.52 4.32 1.72
N GLY A 444 -2.57 2.99 1.86
CA GLY A 444 -1.39 2.17 2.11
C GLY A 444 -0.78 2.31 3.51
N LEU A 445 -1.47 2.95 4.46
CA LEU A 445 -1.00 3.12 5.83
C LEU A 445 -1.40 1.92 6.71
N ALA A 446 -0.51 1.59 7.64
CA ALA A 446 -0.81 0.62 8.70
C ALA A 446 -1.82 1.21 9.71
N PRO A 447 -2.69 0.39 10.32
CA PRO A 447 -3.72 0.86 11.25
C PRO A 447 -3.20 1.70 12.43
N VAL A 448 -2.03 1.38 12.95
CA VAL A 448 -1.38 2.19 14.01
C VAL A 448 -1.08 3.61 13.51
N ILE A 449 -0.69 3.75 12.25
CA ILE A 449 -0.45 5.05 11.63
C ILE A 449 -1.77 5.79 11.39
N LEU A 450 -2.83 5.06 11.00
CA LEU A 450 -4.18 5.62 10.88
C LEU A 450 -4.65 6.22 12.22
N GLU A 451 -4.42 5.53 13.33
CA GLU A 451 -4.74 6.02 14.66
C GLU A 451 -3.94 7.29 15.01
N GLN A 452 -2.64 7.32 14.69
CA GLN A 452 -1.81 8.51 14.90
C GLN A 452 -2.28 9.69 14.05
N LEU A 453 -2.61 9.44 12.78
CA LEU A 453 -3.15 10.46 11.88
C LEU A 453 -4.52 10.96 12.37
N SER A 454 -5.39 10.05 12.80
CA SER A 454 -6.69 10.39 13.39
C SER A 454 -6.54 11.33 14.61
N LYS A 455 -5.64 10.99 15.53
CA LYS A 455 -5.33 11.84 16.70
C LYS A 455 -4.78 13.21 16.29
N ALA A 456 -3.92 13.25 15.25
CA ALA A 456 -3.38 14.50 14.75
C ALA A 456 -4.48 15.39 14.12
N LEU A 457 -5.40 14.81 13.33
CA LEU A 457 -6.53 15.54 12.74
C LEU A 457 -7.50 16.05 13.83
N ALA A 458 -7.78 15.23 14.85
CA ALA A 458 -8.59 15.66 15.99
C ALA A 458 -7.96 16.84 16.73
N ARG A 459 -6.66 16.74 17.03
CA ARG A 459 -5.91 17.84 17.68
C ARG A 459 -5.83 19.08 16.81
N LEU A 460 -5.67 18.92 15.49
CA LEU A 460 -5.70 20.01 14.52
C LEU A 460 -7.04 20.78 14.61
N ARG A 461 -8.15 20.04 14.65
CA ARG A 461 -9.50 20.61 14.80
C ARG A 461 -9.70 21.36 16.13
N GLU A 462 -9.15 20.84 17.22
CA GLU A 462 -9.26 21.46 18.54
C GLU A 462 -8.43 22.74 18.68
N THR A 463 -7.25 22.77 18.07
CA THR A 463 -6.25 23.81 18.29
C THR A 463 -6.25 24.90 17.23
N THR A 464 -6.95 24.71 16.10
CA THR A 464 -6.95 25.68 14.99
C THR A 464 -8.33 25.84 14.37
N PRO A 465 -8.65 27.02 13.78
CA PRO A 465 -9.90 27.24 13.05
C PRO A 465 -9.83 26.75 11.58
N ILE A 466 -8.98 25.78 11.29
CA ILE A 466 -8.74 25.30 9.92
C ILE A 466 -9.99 24.62 9.34
N THR A 467 -10.22 24.83 8.06
CA THR A 467 -11.19 24.06 7.26
C THR A 467 -10.47 22.89 6.60
N VAL A 468 -11.09 21.71 6.57
CA VAL A 468 -10.51 20.53 5.94
C VAL A 468 -11.46 19.95 4.91
N LEU A 469 -10.94 19.64 3.73
CA LEU A 469 -11.62 18.87 2.70
C LEU A 469 -10.85 17.55 2.52
N LEU A 470 -11.44 16.45 2.96
CA LEU A 470 -10.83 15.13 3.03
C LEU A 470 -11.41 14.23 1.93
N GLY A 471 -10.59 13.74 1.02
CA GLY A 471 -10.95 12.69 0.06
C GLY A 471 -10.53 11.34 0.58
N GLU A 472 -11.46 10.39 0.67
CA GLU A 472 -11.18 9.08 1.21
C GLU A 472 -11.99 7.96 0.54
N GLN A 473 -11.38 6.80 0.43
CA GLN A 473 -12.09 5.56 0.19
C GLN A 473 -12.44 4.87 1.52
N ASN A 474 -11.63 5.07 2.55
CA ASN A 474 -11.83 4.49 3.87
C ASN A 474 -12.89 5.27 4.67
N VAL A 475 -14.14 4.85 4.53
CA VAL A 475 -15.30 5.46 5.19
C VAL A 475 -15.18 5.42 6.72
N THR A 476 -14.63 4.33 7.28
CA THR A 476 -14.44 4.18 8.74
C THR A 476 -13.43 5.17 9.31
N PHE A 477 -12.52 5.67 8.48
CA PHE A 477 -11.63 6.77 8.85
C PHE A 477 -12.30 8.13 8.63
N ALA A 478 -13.00 8.32 7.52
CA ALA A 478 -13.57 9.61 7.12
C ALA A 478 -14.70 10.08 8.06
N LEU A 479 -15.67 9.20 8.37
CA LEU A 479 -16.88 9.56 9.11
C LEU A 479 -16.63 10.14 10.51
N PRO A 480 -15.71 9.60 11.34
CA PRO A 480 -15.44 10.16 12.68
C PRO A 480 -14.93 11.60 12.67
N HIS A 481 -14.31 12.02 11.56
CA HIS A 481 -13.73 13.36 11.41
C HIS A 481 -14.64 14.35 10.71
N ALA A 482 -15.64 13.88 9.94
CA ALA A 482 -16.47 14.73 9.10
C ALA A 482 -17.62 15.41 9.88
N ASP A 483 -17.93 16.65 9.50
CA ASP A 483 -19.17 17.37 9.84
C ASP A 483 -20.21 17.14 8.75
N ARG A 484 -19.76 16.98 7.50
CA ARG A 484 -20.56 16.72 6.30
C ARG A 484 -19.83 15.76 5.40
N VAL A 485 -20.59 14.91 4.72
CA VAL A 485 -20.08 13.91 3.79
C VAL A 485 -20.76 14.06 2.44
N TYR A 486 -19.96 14.04 1.38
CA TYR A 486 -20.38 13.86 0.00
C TYR A 486 -19.96 12.48 -0.48
N VAL A 487 -20.84 11.76 -1.17
CA VAL A 487 -20.51 10.52 -1.87
C VAL A 487 -20.33 10.80 -3.34
N LEU A 488 -19.14 10.54 -3.86
CA LEU A 488 -18.79 10.69 -5.25
C LEU A 488 -18.71 9.31 -5.93
N GLU A 489 -19.58 9.08 -6.91
CA GLU A 489 -19.61 7.85 -7.72
C GLU A 489 -19.76 8.19 -9.18
N HIS A 490 -19.06 7.45 -10.02
CA HIS A 490 -19.16 7.59 -11.48
C HIS A 490 -19.13 9.05 -11.93
N ALA A 491 -18.18 9.84 -11.37
CA ALA A 491 -17.99 11.24 -11.68
C ALA A 491 -19.09 12.21 -11.20
N ARG A 492 -20.04 11.79 -10.34
CA ARG A 492 -21.15 12.59 -9.83
C ARG A 492 -21.27 12.53 -8.32
N ILE A 493 -21.77 13.58 -7.68
CA ILE A 493 -22.24 13.50 -6.29
C ILE A 493 -23.59 12.78 -6.30
N VAL A 494 -23.67 11.65 -5.60
CA VAL A 494 -24.88 10.83 -5.48
C VAL A 494 -25.57 11.01 -4.14
N TRP A 495 -24.86 11.52 -3.14
CA TRP A 495 -25.38 11.77 -1.81
C TRP A 495 -24.62 12.88 -1.09
N GLU A 496 -25.32 13.64 -0.24
CA GLU A 496 -24.81 14.63 0.69
C GLU A 496 -25.59 14.53 2.01
N GLY A 497 -24.86 14.50 3.12
CA GLY A 497 -25.55 14.46 4.41
C GLY A 497 -24.66 14.51 5.63
N ASP A 498 -25.28 14.36 6.81
CA ASP A 498 -24.60 14.19 8.08
C ASP A 498 -23.98 12.80 8.20
N PRO A 499 -22.74 12.67 8.72
CA PRO A 499 -22.10 11.36 8.88
C PRO A 499 -22.88 10.37 9.75
N GLY A 500 -23.72 10.85 10.69
CA GLY A 500 -24.56 9.98 11.52
C GLY A 500 -25.67 9.26 10.75
N ARG A 501 -26.14 9.86 9.64
CA ARG A 501 -27.17 9.29 8.76
C ARG A 501 -26.60 8.42 7.64
N PHE A 502 -25.28 8.45 7.47
CA PHE A 502 -24.60 7.79 6.35
C PHE A 502 -24.91 6.28 6.28
N ALA A 503 -24.83 5.58 7.43
CA ALA A 503 -25.05 4.13 7.48
C ALA A 503 -26.50 3.74 7.18
N GLU A 504 -27.46 4.58 7.58
CA GLU A 504 -28.90 4.33 7.38
C GLU A 504 -29.31 4.59 5.91
N GLU A 505 -28.77 5.63 5.29
CA GLU A 505 -29.17 6.08 3.95
C GLU A 505 -28.36 5.43 2.83
N MET A 506 -27.07 5.13 3.05
CA MET A 506 -26.20 4.55 2.04
C MET A 506 -26.02 3.03 2.17
N GLY A 507 -26.48 2.45 3.29
CA GLY A 507 -26.40 1.02 3.57
C GLY A 507 -25.01 0.55 4.01
N THR A 508 -24.94 -0.71 4.48
CA THR A 508 -23.69 -1.30 5.00
C THR A 508 -22.67 -1.68 3.93
N GLY A 509 -22.98 -1.55 2.66
CA GLY A 509 -22.07 -1.85 1.54
C GLY A 509 -20.90 -0.89 1.40
N TYR A 510 -20.95 0.25 2.07
CA TYR A 510 -19.89 1.25 2.13
C TYR A 510 -19.02 1.17 3.41
N LEU A 511 -19.47 0.42 4.41
CA LEU A 511 -18.79 0.18 5.69
C LEU A 511 -18.02 -1.14 5.63
#